data_2863a659c303e2241ff469931ca8c2e0
#
_entry.id   2863a659c303e2241ff469931ca8c2e0
#
_cell.length_a   1.000
_cell.length_b   1.000
_cell.length_c   1.000
_cell.angle_alpha   90.00
_cell.angle_beta   90.00
_cell.angle_gamma   90.00
#
_symmetry.space_group_name_H-M   'P 1'
#
loop_
_entity.id
_entity.type
_entity.pdbx_description
1 polymer ?
#
loop_
_entity_poly.entity_id
_entity_poly.type
_entity_poly.pdbx_seq_one_letter_code
_entity_poly.pdbx_strand_id
1 'polypeptide(L)'
;MNYHKNHGNLKRCWRLIFCSLSILLGACTTKVVKQQDNQPIEDSTEIEVNTTVFPLPDTLYPSAERVRYDVEIKDSSDLTLSSLESLYDGEDVLTFRKTLLRDANFGGKVTGTPAAIDTAWVFHTYYNTEQTKYGIWGGGSGWTGQPLYHKKRNEIMVGSLCGRVYFIDYNTGKATRQAIDVTNTIKGTPSFDPTLDNLYVGQGVPNHQPFGSLTIDLKKNQITDFFGRDTKARRGWNAFDSSPVVVGDFLFWPGENGCLYKFRRAQGKLTLAAALRYTINGSAPGVENSLCVYRNYGFFGDNHGNILAVNLNTMKPVWSYNNHDDIDGSIVCKVENDTPYIYCGCEVDKQGNEGICHIVKLDGKNGNRIWNLQIPCKRFTLGEKALDGGMYCTPLLGMGDCSHLLFANICRNGADGKGAGSGEMIAVDIQTGKIVHSTQLNQFAWSSPVGFLNEKNEMYIFTGDSGGTTYLIRAKTGEILCKKHFAHNFESSPLVIGNTAIVGSRQNGIYKFVIK
;
A
#
# COMPACT_ATOMS: atom_id res chain seq x y z
N MET A 1 5.71 -48.12 -14.09
CA MET A 1 4.79 -47.17 -14.76
C MET A 1 5.04 -45.81 -14.20
N ASN A 2 5.62 -44.94 -15.01
CA ASN A 2 6.11 -43.63 -14.57
C ASN A 2 4.97 -42.61 -14.47
N TYR A 3 4.75 -42.06 -13.30
CA TYR A 3 3.98 -40.82 -13.13
C TYR A 3 4.95 -39.66 -12.95
N HIS A 4 5.22 -38.93 -14.02
CA HIS A 4 5.78 -37.59 -13.94
C HIS A 4 4.69 -36.63 -13.45
N LYS A 5 4.76 -36.21 -12.21
CA LYS A 5 3.92 -35.12 -11.66
C LYS A 5 4.52 -33.78 -12.05
N ASN A 6 3.74 -33.01 -12.76
CA ASN A 6 4.00 -31.58 -13.00
C ASN A 6 3.88 -30.78 -11.70
N HIS A 7 4.95 -30.60 -10.97
CA HIS A 7 5.00 -29.84 -9.71
C HIS A 7 5.12 -28.30 -9.89
N GLY A 8 5.19 -27.84 -11.14
CA GLY A 8 5.43 -26.42 -11.41
C GLY A 8 4.27 -25.46 -11.12
N ASN A 9 3.03 -25.92 -11.22
CA ASN A 9 1.86 -25.03 -11.14
C ASN A 9 1.27 -24.87 -9.72
N LEU A 10 1.52 -25.78 -8.81
CA LEU A 10 0.98 -25.67 -7.43
C LEU A 10 1.73 -24.61 -6.58
N LYS A 11 3.02 -24.44 -6.79
CA LYS A 11 3.80 -23.46 -6.01
C LYS A 11 3.38 -22.01 -6.21
N ARG A 12 2.88 -21.65 -7.40
CA ARG A 12 2.43 -20.27 -7.69
C ARG A 12 1.10 -19.89 -7.05
N CYS A 13 0.18 -20.82 -6.87
CA CYS A 13 -1.15 -20.51 -6.33
C CYS A 13 -1.16 -20.13 -4.85
N TRP A 14 -0.22 -20.63 -4.07
CA TRP A 14 -0.16 -20.36 -2.63
C TRP A 14 0.51 -19.02 -2.29
N ARG A 15 1.36 -18.51 -3.17
CA ARG A 15 1.97 -17.18 -3.05
C ARG A 15 0.94 -16.06 -3.04
N LEU A 16 -0.14 -16.24 -3.78
CA LEU A 16 -1.17 -15.22 -3.94
C LEU A 16 -2.06 -15.03 -2.71
N ILE A 17 -1.95 -15.90 -1.72
CA ILE A 17 -2.69 -15.76 -0.46
C ILE A 17 -2.13 -14.63 0.40
N PHE A 18 -0.94 -14.12 0.10
CA PHE A 18 -0.14 -13.35 1.02
C PHE A 18 0.46 -12.07 0.45
N CYS A 19 0.05 -11.59 -0.70
CA CYS A 19 0.56 -10.39 -1.30
C CYS A 19 -0.45 -9.30 -1.32
N SER A 20 -0.14 -8.23 -0.98
CA SER A 20 0.44 -6.99 -1.21
C SER A 20 -0.01 -5.84 -0.39
N LEU A 21 0.82 -4.96 -0.21
CA LEU A 21 0.63 -3.76 0.53
C LEU A 21 1.16 -2.59 -0.21
N SER A 22 0.61 -1.58 -0.28
CA SER A 22 0.81 -0.32 0.01
C SER A 22 1.14 0.86 -0.56
N ILE A 23 1.26 2.00 -0.53
CA ILE A 23 1.74 3.12 -0.04
C ILE A 23 1.67 4.41 -0.70
N LEU A 24 2.01 5.50 -0.29
CA LEU A 24 2.04 6.66 -0.61
C LEU A 24 2.68 7.86 -0.50
N LEU A 25 2.54 9.02 -0.68
CA LEU A 25 3.17 10.17 -0.67
C LEU A 25 2.68 11.45 -0.29
N GLY A 26 3.23 12.46 -0.04
CA GLY A 26 2.83 13.83 0.10
C GLY A 26 3.76 14.88 -0.49
N ALA A 27 3.26 15.76 -1.25
CA ALA A 27 3.97 16.91 -1.76
C ALA A 27 3.94 18.10 -0.79
N CYS A 28 5.02 18.82 -0.71
CA CYS A 28 5.13 20.06 0.06
C CYS A 28 4.57 21.25 -0.72
N THR A 29 3.64 22.00 -0.15
CA THR A 29 3.26 23.32 -0.65
C THR A 29 4.00 24.42 0.09
N THR A 30 4.66 25.29 -0.61
CA THR A 30 5.12 26.58 -0.09
C THR A 30 3.94 27.55 -0.03
N LYS A 31 3.48 27.89 1.17
CA LYS A 31 2.56 29.02 1.36
C LYS A 31 3.32 30.33 1.10
N VAL A 32 2.93 31.03 0.05
CA VAL A 32 3.32 32.43 -0.14
C VAL A 32 2.44 33.30 0.74
N VAL A 33 3.02 33.92 1.76
CA VAL A 33 2.38 34.97 2.56
C VAL A 33 2.25 36.21 1.70
N LYS A 34 1.04 36.61 1.34
CA LYS A 34 0.79 37.92 0.71
C LYS A 34 0.72 38.98 1.79
N GLN A 35 1.61 39.98 1.71
CA GLN A 35 1.42 41.27 2.34
C GLN A 35 0.29 42.03 1.62
N GLN A 36 -0.65 42.53 2.40
CA GLN A 36 -1.70 43.43 1.88
C GLN A 36 -1.14 44.84 1.71
N ASP A 37 -1.10 45.31 0.48
CA ASP A 37 -1.12 46.73 0.17
C ASP A 37 -2.39 47.06 -0.63
N ASN A 38 -3.10 48.10 -0.18
CA ASN A 38 -4.35 48.55 -0.77
C ASN A 38 -4.07 49.41 -2.02
N GLN A 39 -4.44 48.91 -3.21
CA GLN A 39 -4.73 49.73 -4.41
C GLN A 39 -5.78 49.04 -5.29
N PRO A 40 -6.52 49.75 -6.18
CA PRO A 40 -7.83 49.32 -6.65
C PRO A 40 -7.79 48.23 -7.73
N ILE A 41 -8.88 47.49 -7.75
CA ILE A 41 -9.18 46.34 -8.59
C ILE A 41 -9.21 46.76 -10.05
N GLU A 42 -8.28 46.28 -10.86
CA GLU A 42 -8.42 46.10 -12.30
C GLU A 42 -8.50 44.58 -12.60
N ASP A 43 -9.29 44.29 -13.60
CA ASP A 43 -9.90 43.02 -13.98
C ASP A 43 -8.88 42.00 -14.51
N SER A 44 -9.24 40.73 -14.40
CA SER A 44 -8.58 39.57 -15.01
C SER A 44 -7.11 39.31 -14.69
N THR A 45 -6.81 38.86 -13.45
CA THR A 45 -5.62 38.03 -13.24
C THR A 45 -6.00 36.56 -13.44
N GLU A 46 -5.63 36.03 -14.60
CA GLU A 46 -5.44 34.60 -14.76
C GLU A 46 -4.55 34.13 -13.60
N ILE A 47 -5.07 33.26 -12.76
CA ILE A 47 -4.29 32.58 -11.74
C ILE A 47 -3.31 31.70 -12.53
N GLU A 48 -2.05 32.13 -12.65
CA GLU A 48 -0.98 31.26 -13.09
C GLU A 48 -0.93 30.05 -12.14
N VAL A 49 -1.61 29.01 -12.53
CA VAL A 49 -1.49 27.70 -11.88
C VAL A 49 -0.06 27.25 -12.11
N ASN A 50 0.76 27.31 -11.06
CA ASN A 50 2.15 26.89 -11.13
C ASN A 50 2.21 25.38 -11.42
N THR A 51 2.12 25.05 -12.70
CA THR A 51 2.17 23.69 -13.25
C THR A 51 3.61 23.18 -13.33
N THR A 52 4.49 23.59 -12.43
CA THR A 52 5.90 23.19 -12.50
C THR A 52 6.00 21.67 -12.42
N VAL A 53 5.93 21.07 -13.60
CA VAL A 53 6.29 19.67 -13.81
C VAL A 53 7.73 19.51 -13.34
N PHE A 54 8.00 18.50 -12.57
CA PHE A 54 9.37 18.22 -12.15
C PHE A 54 10.19 18.03 -13.43
N PRO A 55 11.34 18.72 -13.60
CA PRO A 55 12.14 18.55 -14.81
C PRO A 55 12.63 17.10 -14.83
N LEU A 56 12.08 16.33 -15.77
CA LEU A 56 12.56 15.00 -16.05
C LEU A 56 13.64 15.10 -17.11
N PRO A 57 14.71 14.29 -17.04
CA PRO A 57 15.72 14.29 -18.06
C PRO A 57 15.10 13.92 -19.41
N ASP A 58 15.54 14.56 -20.49
CA ASP A 58 15.15 14.22 -21.86
C ASP A 58 15.61 12.79 -22.24
N THR A 59 16.66 12.33 -21.59
CA THR A 59 17.19 10.96 -21.74
C THR A 59 16.93 10.16 -20.47
N LEU A 60 16.62 8.87 -20.64
CA LEU A 60 16.49 7.93 -19.51
C LEU A 60 17.85 7.78 -18.80
N TYR A 61 17.83 7.61 -17.48
CA TYR A 61 19.03 7.21 -16.76
C TYR A 61 19.50 5.83 -17.24
N PRO A 62 20.82 5.54 -17.28
CA PRO A 62 21.35 4.26 -17.77
C PRO A 62 20.73 3.04 -17.09
N SER A 63 20.34 3.16 -15.83
CA SER A 63 19.64 2.09 -15.10
C SER A 63 18.30 1.68 -15.72
N ALA A 64 17.66 2.53 -16.50
CA ALA A 64 16.42 2.19 -17.21
C ALA A 64 16.65 1.41 -18.52
N GLU A 65 17.85 1.36 -19.04
CA GLU A 65 18.15 0.66 -20.33
C GLU A 65 17.87 -0.84 -20.29
N ARG A 66 17.91 -1.44 -19.09
CA ARG A 66 17.54 -2.85 -18.89
C ARG A 66 16.03 -3.10 -18.98
N VAL A 67 15.21 -2.03 -18.95
CA VAL A 67 13.76 -2.11 -19.04
C VAL A 67 13.35 -2.07 -20.51
N ARG A 68 12.72 -3.15 -20.99
CA ARG A 68 12.07 -3.18 -22.31
C ARG A 68 10.61 -2.86 -22.08
N TYR A 69 10.09 -1.83 -22.74
CA TYR A 69 8.73 -1.38 -22.50
C TYR A 69 8.01 -0.99 -23.81
N ASP A 70 6.72 -0.95 -23.70
CA ASP A 70 5.75 -0.50 -24.69
C ASP A 70 4.77 0.43 -23.98
N VAL A 71 4.50 1.58 -24.57
CA VAL A 71 3.54 2.56 -24.02
C VAL A 71 2.43 2.78 -25.03
N GLU A 72 1.22 2.45 -24.65
CA GLU A 72 0.01 2.79 -25.38
C GLU A 72 -0.56 4.12 -24.82
N ILE A 73 -0.70 5.14 -25.66
CA ILE A 73 -1.30 6.43 -25.30
C ILE A 73 -2.60 6.60 -26.08
N LYS A 74 -3.73 6.79 -25.38
CA LYS A 74 -5.03 7.13 -25.95
C LYS A 74 -5.49 8.53 -25.57
N ASP A 75 -4.95 9.05 -24.47
CA ASP A 75 -5.18 10.40 -23.96
C ASP A 75 -3.84 10.94 -23.47
N SER A 76 -3.31 11.94 -24.16
CA SER A 76 -2.01 12.55 -23.91
C SER A 76 -2.07 13.76 -22.94
N SER A 77 -3.22 13.98 -22.30
CA SER A 77 -3.35 15.09 -21.34
C SER A 77 -2.40 14.90 -20.16
N ASP A 78 -1.72 15.96 -19.79
CA ASP A 78 -0.83 16.00 -18.65
C ASP A 78 -1.59 16.05 -17.31
N LEU A 79 -0.90 15.72 -16.24
CA LEU A 79 -1.42 15.85 -14.90
C LEU A 79 -1.53 17.34 -14.52
N THR A 80 -2.66 17.72 -13.96
CA THR A 80 -2.83 19.02 -13.29
C THR A 80 -2.41 18.89 -11.84
N LEU A 81 -1.25 19.44 -11.48
CA LEU A 81 -0.66 19.29 -10.14
C LEU A 81 -1.47 19.99 -9.06
N SER A 82 -2.16 21.08 -9.37
CA SER A 82 -3.04 21.80 -8.43
C SER A 82 -4.22 20.96 -7.89
N SER A 83 -4.61 19.88 -8.58
CA SER A 83 -5.67 18.98 -8.15
C SER A 83 -5.17 17.80 -7.31
N LEU A 84 -3.86 17.61 -7.16
CA LEU A 84 -3.27 16.52 -6.40
C LEU A 84 -3.40 16.68 -4.89
N GLU A 85 -3.33 17.91 -4.42
CA GLU A 85 -3.13 18.22 -3.01
C GLU A 85 -4.44 18.23 -2.24
N SER A 86 -5.53 18.73 -2.83
CA SER A 86 -6.79 18.98 -2.14
C SER A 86 -7.59 17.71 -1.79
N LEU A 87 -7.42 16.62 -2.55
CA LEU A 87 -8.21 15.39 -2.34
C LEU A 87 -7.77 14.62 -1.07
N TYR A 88 -6.49 14.69 -0.73
CA TYR A 88 -5.88 13.88 0.34
C TYR A 88 -5.49 14.67 1.59
N ASP A 89 -5.65 15.99 1.60
CA ASP A 89 -5.27 16.87 2.71
C ASP A 89 -6.23 16.81 3.91
N GLY A 90 -7.46 16.36 3.69
CA GLY A 90 -8.51 16.32 4.71
C GLY A 90 -8.33 15.21 5.75
N GLU A 91 -9.38 15.00 6.56
CA GLU A 91 -9.45 13.88 7.51
C GLU A 91 -9.88 12.57 6.85
N ASP A 92 -10.30 12.61 5.58
CA ASP A 92 -10.68 11.44 4.82
C ASP A 92 -9.48 10.53 4.55
N VAL A 93 -9.72 9.23 4.50
CA VAL A 93 -8.74 8.23 4.08
C VAL A 93 -9.32 7.50 2.86
N LEU A 94 -8.94 7.98 1.69
CA LEU A 94 -9.57 7.64 0.41
C LEU A 94 -8.81 6.56 -0.38
N THR A 95 -7.60 6.24 0.03
CA THR A 95 -6.75 5.22 -0.57
C THR A 95 -5.83 4.64 0.49
N PHE A 96 -5.10 3.59 0.17
CA PHE A 96 -4.16 2.98 1.09
C PHE A 96 -3.14 4.00 1.62
N ARG A 97 -2.92 4.00 2.94
CA ARG A 97 -1.98 4.88 3.69
C ARG A 97 -2.29 6.38 3.53
N LYS A 98 -3.50 6.74 3.18
CA LYS A 98 -4.08 8.09 3.13
C LYS A 98 -3.55 8.98 2.01
N THR A 99 -2.25 9.22 1.93
CA THR A 99 -1.69 10.27 1.08
C THR A 99 -1.04 9.72 -0.21
N LEU A 100 -0.72 10.55 -1.20
CA LEU A 100 0.04 10.18 -2.39
C LEU A 100 1.49 9.74 -2.08
N LEU A 101 2.17 10.14 -0.96
CA LEU A 101 3.49 9.76 -0.48
C LEU A 101 3.46 8.46 0.37
N ARG A 102 2.30 7.88 0.64
CA ARG A 102 2.08 6.66 1.40
C ARG A 102 2.71 6.71 2.80
N ASP A 103 2.94 7.88 3.32
CA ASP A 103 3.59 8.13 4.59
C ASP A 103 2.73 7.79 5.82
N ALA A 104 1.47 7.39 5.59
CA ALA A 104 0.50 7.08 6.65
C ALA A 104 0.29 8.23 7.64
N ASN A 105 0.40 9.47 7.17
CA ASN A 105 0.12 10.64 8.00
C ASN A 105 -1.40 10.78 8.23
N PHE A 106 -1.95 9.89 9.05
CA PHE A 106 -3.37 9.89 9.41
C PHE A 106 -3.73 11.01 10.40
N GLY A 107 -2.75 11.63 11.04
CA GLY A 107 -2.99 12.59 12.11
C GLY A 107 -3.48 11.94 13.40
N GLY A 108 -3.09 10.69 13.66
CA GLY A 108 -3.43 9.96 14.90
C GLY A 108 -2.97 10.69 16.15
N LYS A 109 -3.84 10.80 17.17
CA LYS A 109 -3.57 11.53 18.41
C LYS A 109 -3.98 10.71 19.61
N VAL A 110 -3.14 10.70 20.64
CA VAL A 110 -3.41 10.10 21.95
C VAL A 110 -3.12 11.11 23.06
N THR A 111 -3.61 10.88 24.27
CA THR A 111 -3.35 11.74 25.43
C THR A 111 -2.33 11.07 26.34
N GLY A 112 -1.31 11.82 26.76
CA GLY A 112 -0.24 11.34 27.64
C GLY A 112 0.53 10.15 27.05
N THR A 113 0.93 9.21 27.91
CA THR A 113 1.51 7.93 27.51
C THR A 113 0.40 6.88 27.46
N PRO A 114 0.00 6.42 26.26
CA PRO A 114 -1.07 5.44 26.17
C PRO A 114 -0.59 4.08 26.71
N ALA A 115 -1.47 3.36 27.40
CA ALA A 115 -1.16 2.11 28.08
C ALA A 115 -2.19 0.99 27.82
N ALA A 116 -3.22 1.23 27.01
CA ALA A 116 -4.26 0.26 26.75
C ALA A 116 -4.72 0.25 25.28
N ILE A 117 -5.15 -0.93 24.84
CA ILE A 117 -5.82 -1.17 23.56
C ILE A 117 -7.21 -1.74 23.89
N ASP A 118 -8.26 -0.94 23.77
CA ASP A 118 -9.62 -1.38 24.04
C ASP A 118 -10.41 -1.61 22.75
N THR A 119 -11.21 -2.68 22.71
CA THR A 119 -12.10 -2.93 21.57
C THR A 119 -13.37 -2.11 21.71
N ALA A 120 -13.60 -1.16 20.78
CA ALA A 120 -14.83 -0.38 20.72
C ALA A 120 -15.98 -1.16 20.08
N TRP A 121 -15.69 -1.80 18.93
CA TRP A 121 -16.63 -2.69 18.24
C TRP A 121 -15.89 -3.68 17.34
N VAL A 122 -16.60 -4.74 16.98
CA VAL A 122 -16.20 -5.71 15.96
C VAL A 122 -17.34 -5.84 14.97
N PHE A 123 -17.05 -5.66 13.67
CA PHE A 123 -17.96 -5.97 12.58
C PHE A 123 -17.57 -7.32 11.97
N HIS A 124 -18.55 -8.21 11.78
CA HIS A 124 -18.31 -9.52 11.18
C HIS A 124 -18.70 -9.53 9.72
N THR A 125 -17.73 -9.81 8.84
CA THR A 125 -17.97 -10.07 7.43
C THR A 125 -18.57 -11.45 7.22
N TYR A 126 -19.10 -11.70 6.03
CA TYR A 126 -19.41 -13.08 5.63
C TYR A 126 -18.12 -13.90 5.62
N TYR A 127 -18.23 -15.16 5.96
CA TYR A 127 -17.14 -16.14 5.86
C TYR A 127 -17.46 -17.14 4.74
N ASN A 128 -16.74 -17.04 3.62
CA ASN A 128 -16.89 -17.94 2.49
C ASN A 128 -16.15 -19.25 2.78
N THR A 129 -16.85 -20.38 2.68
CA THR A 129 -16.28 -21.72 2.89
C THR A 129 -16.02 -22.47 1.59
N GLU A 130 -16.21 -21.83 0.44
CA GLU A 130 -15.98 -22.44 -0.86
C GLU A 130 -14.52 -22.84 -1.02
N GLN A 131 -14.29 -24.14 -1.29
CA GLN A 131 -12.98 -24.65 -1.65
C GLN A 131 -12.74 -24.43 -3.15
N THR A 132 -11.86 -23.50 -3.46
CA THR A 132 -11.42 -23.25 -4.83
C THR A 132 -10.07 -23.91 -5.11
N LYS A 133 -9.62 -23.88 -6.35
CA LYS A 133 -8.26 -24.32 -6.70
C LYS A 133 -7.16 -23.44 -6.07
N TYR A 134 -7.53 -22.29 -5.55
CA TYR A 134 -6.65 -21.35 -4.85
C TYR A 134 -6.84 -21.38 -3.32
N GLY A 135 -7.60 -22.33 -2.81
CA GLY A 135 -7.92 -22.49 -1.40
C GLY A 135 -9.22 -21.82 -0.98
N ILE A 136 -9.45 -21.79 0.34
CA ILE A 136 -10.60 -21.11 0.97
C ILE A 136 -10.18 -19.66 1.29
N TRP A 137 -10.99 -18.71 0.83
CA TRP A 137 -10.76 -17.28 1.03
C TRP A 137 -11.77 -16.67 2.02
N GLY A 138 -12.01 -17.31 3.10
CA GLY A 138 -12.87 -16.97 4.23
C GLY A 138 -13.54 -15.59 4.22
N GLY A 139 -13.09 -14.72 5.10
CA GLY A 139 -13.66 -13.37 5.28
C GLY A 139 -12.64 -12.42 5.92
N GLY A 140 -13.13 -11.36 6.53
CA GLY A 140 -12.29 -10.31 7.11
C GLY A 140 -11.57 -9.49 6.05
N SER A 141 -10.37 -9.05 6.35
CA SER A 141 -9.50 -8.34 5.41
C SER A 141 -8.11 -8.97 5.41
N GLY A 142 -7.56 -9.19 4.24
CA GLY A 142 -6.23 -9.74 4.05
C GLY A 142 -5.14 -8.69 4.21
N TRP A 143 -3.92 -9.15 4.09
CA TRP A 143 -2.73 -8.39 4.34
C TRP A 143 -2.58 -7.08 3.54
N THR A 144 -3.16 -6.91 2.38
CA THR A 144 -3.14 -5.62 1.68
C THR A 144 -4.34 -4.75 1.98
N GLY A 145 -5.34 -5.30 2.62
CA GLY A 145 -6.59 -4.61 2.87
C GLY A 145 -6.46 -3.63 4.04
N GLN A 146 -6.55 -2.35 3.75
CA GLN A 146 -6.74 -1.30 4.74
C GLN A 146 -8.17 -0.78 4.62
N PRO A 147 -8.90 -0.57 5.72
CA PRO A 147 -10.17 0.16 5.66
C PRO A 147 -9.97 1.61 5.20
N LEU A 148 -10.93 2.13 4.43
CA LEU A 148 -11.03 3.55 4.08
C LEU A 148 -11.98 4.25 5.06
N TYR A 149 -11.89 5.58 5.13
CA TYR A 149 -12.80 6.42 5.90
C TYR A 149 -13.22 7.65 5.13
N HIS A 150 -14.53 7.93 5.12
CA HIS A 150 -15.09 9.16 4.60
C HIS A 150 -15.86 9.89 5.71
N LYS A 151 -15.30 11.00 6.18
CA LYS A 151 -15.77 11.76 7.34
C LYS A 151 -17.22 12.24 7.18
N LYS A 152 -17.55 12.84 6.03
CA LYS A 152 -18.89 13.38 5.77
C LYS A 152 -19.99 12.32 5.87
N ARG A 153 -19.69 11.04 5.55
CA ARG A 153 -20.61 9.92 5.68
C ARG A 153 -20.51 9.21 7.01
N ASN A 154 -19.48 9.51 7.80
CA ASN A 154 -19.11 8.75 9.00
C ASN A 154 -18.96 7.24 8.70
N GLU A 155 -18.41 6.92 7.54
CA GLU A 155 -18.46 5.59 6.95
C GLU A 155 -17.07 5.02 6.71
N ILE A 156 -16.88 3.79 7.17
CA ILE A 156 -15.73 2.95 6.86
C ILE A 156 -16.11 2.08 5.65
N MET A 157 -15.21 2.00 4.66
CA MET A 157 -15.35 1.11 3.49
C MET A 157 -14.21 0.10 3.51
N VAL A 158 -14.52 -1.18 3.37
CA VAL A 158 -13.51 -2.23 3.41
C VAL A 158 -13.79 -3.33 2.40
N GLY A 159 -12.77 -3.67 1.61
CA GLY A 159 -12.76 -4.86 0.78
C GLY A 159 -12.45 -6.11 1.62
N SER A 160 -13.17 -7.19 1.35
CA SER A 160 -13.05 -8.44 2.10
C SER A 160 -12.57 -9.60 1.23
N LEU A 161 -11.84 -10.52 1.85
CA LEU A 161 -11.38 -11.76 1.21
C LEU A 161 -12.53 -12.64 0.70
N CYS A 162 -13.74 -12.51 1.27
CA CYS A 162 -14.93 -13.21 0.79
C CYS A 162 -15.54 -12.64 -0.51
N GLY A 163 -14.88 -11.65 -1.15
CA GLY A 163 -15.37 -11.05 -2.39
C GLY A 163 -16.49 -10.03 -2.21
N ARG A 164 -16.52 -9.33 -1.07
CA ARG A 164 -17.53 -8.30 -0.80
C ARG A 164 -16.89 -7.01 -0.32
N VAL A 165 -17.51 -5.88 -0.68
CA VAL A 165 -17.22 -4.57 -0.09
C VAL A 165 -18.25 -4.28 0.97
N TYR A 166 -17.79 -3.93 2.17
CA TYR A 166 -18.63 -3.56 3.31
C TYR A 166 -18.55 -2.06 3.61
N PHE A 167 -19.66 -1.54 4.10
CA PHE A 167 -19.85 -0.15 4.48
C PHE A 167 -20.32 -0.12 5.93
N ILE A 168 -19.53 0.49 6.82
CA ILE A 168 -19.68 0.36 8.27
C ILE A 168 -19.71 1.75 8.88
N ASP A 169 -20.69 2.03 9.71
CA ASP A 169 -20.72 3.27 10.50
C ASP A 169 -19.56 3.31 11.50
N TYR A 170 -18.76 4.35 11.41
CA TYR A 170 -17.54 4.50 12.22
C TYR A 170 -17.80 4.48 13.73
N ASN A 171 -18.93 5.05 14.18
CA ASN A 171 -19.22 5.15 15.61
C ASN A 171 -19.76 3.83 16.19
N THR A 172 -20.68 3.20 15.46
CA THR A 172 -21.46 2.06 15.98
C THR A 172 -20.97 0.69 15.53
N GLY A 173 -20.15 0.61 14.48
CA GLY A 173 -19.73 -0.66 13.89
C GLY A 173 -20.86 -1.41 13.14
N LYS A 174 -21.99 -0.76 12.86
CA LYS A 174 -23.11 -1.36 12.12
C LYS A 174 -22.98 -1.08 10.62
N ALA A 175 -23.52 -1.96 9.79
CA ALA A 175 -23.61 -1.73 8.35
C ALA A 175 -24.46 -0.48 8.06
N THR A 176 -23.97 0.41 7.19
CA THR A 176 -24.70 1.62 6.75
C THR A 176 -25.55 1.33 5.53
N ARG A 177 -25.17 0.32 4.75
CA ARG A 177 -25.88 -0.15 3.55
C ARG A 177 -25.56 -1.61 3.27
N GLN A 178 -26.26 -2.19 2.29
CA GLN A 178 -25.99 -3.55 1.83
C GLN A 178 -24.56 -3.65 1.27
N ALA A 179 -23.87 -4.73 1.61
CA ALA A 179 -22.57 -5.05 1.02
C ALA A 179 -22.70 -5.31 -0.47
N ILE A 180 -21.67 -4.91 -1.23
CA ILE A 180 -21.62 -5.15 -2.67
C ILE A 180 -20.78 -6.40 -2.92
N ASP A 181 -21.38 -7.40 -3.54
CA ASP A 181 -20.71 -8.63 -3.94
C ASP A 181 -19.94 -8.38 -5.25
N VAL A 182 -18.64 -8.60 -5.22
CA VAL A 182 -17.75 -8.51 -6.38
C VAL A 182 -17.25 -9.88 -6.82
N THR A 183 -17.80 -10.94 -6.25
CA THR A 183 -17.59 -12.35 -6.57
C THR A 183 -16.20 -12.88 -6.19
N ASN A 184 -15.13 -12.21 -6.65
CA ASN A 184 -13.75 -12.64 -6.41
C ASN A 184 -13.14 -11.94 -5.19
N THR A 185 -12.19 -12.62 -4.56
CA THR A 185 -11.43 -12.13 -3.40
C THR A 185 -10.89 -10.72 -3.62
N ILE A 186 -11.09 -9.84 -2.64
CA ILE A 186 -10.46 -8.53 -2.58
C ILE A 186 -9.30 -8.64 -1.57
N LYS A 187 -8.07 -8.57 -2.04
CA LYS A 187 -6.89 -8.49 -1.17
C LYS A 187 -6.48 -7.02 -0.96
N GLY A 188 -6.50 -6.23 -2.01
CA GLY A 188 -6.07 -4.84 -2.00
C GLY A 188 -7.00 -3.88 -1.28
N THR A 189 -6.48 -2.71 -0.95
CA THR A 189 -7.29 -1.60 -0.46
C THR A 189 -8.03 -0.95 -1.63
N PRO A 190 -9.36 -0.82 -1.58
CA PRO A 190 -10.09 0.00 -2.54
C PRO A 190 -9.62 1.45 -2.56
N SER A 191 -10.05 2.23 -3.54
CA SER A 191 -9.88 3.68 -3.53
C SER A 191 -11.21 4.37 -3.76
N PHE A 192 -11.53 5.35 -2.91
CA PHE A 192 -12.76 6.11 -3.00
C PHE A 192 -12.51 7.49 -3.61
N ASP A 193 -13.29 7.84 -4.61
CA ASP A 193 -13.32 9.14 -5.26
C ASP A 193 -14.60 9.90 -4.84
N PRO A 194 -14.52 10.78 -3.85
CA PRO A 194 -15.70 11.50 -3.37
C PRO A 194 -16.22 12.53 -4.38
N THR A 195 -15.43 12.94 -5.38
CA THR A 195 -15.87 13.91 -6.39
C THR A 195 -16.83 13.30 -7.39
N LEU A 196 -16.66 12.01 -7.69
CA LEU A 196 -17.49 11.23 -8.60
C LEU A 196 -18.37 10.21 -7.87
N ASP A 197 -18.18 10.04 -6.56
CA ASP A 197 -18.85 9.01 -5.78
C ASP A 197 -18.56 7.58 -6.30
N ASN A 198 -17.35 7.37 -6.80
CA ASN A 198 -16.88 6.11 -7.30
C ASN A 198 -16.01 5.39 -6.27
N LEU A 199 -16.19 4.07 -6.15
CA LEU A 199 -15.24 3.21 -5.44
C LEU A 199 -14.59 2.27 -6.45
N TYR A 200 -13.25 2.26 -6.47
CA TYR A 200 -12.45 1.41 -7.35
C TYR A 200 -11.94 0.21 -6.58
N VAL A 201 -12.20 -0.99 -7.09
CA VAL A 201 -11.95 -2.25 -6.40
C VAL A 201 -11.21 -3.23 -7.30
N GLY A 202 -10.06 -3.71 -6.85
CA GLY A 202 -9.29 -4.76 -7.52
C GLY A 202 -9.67 -6.16 -7.01
N GLN A 203 -9.67 -7.13 -7.89
CA GLN A 203 -9.82 -8.54 -7.55
C GLN A 203 -8.44 -9.21 -7.52
N GLY A 204 -8.14 -9.95 -6.47
CA GLY A 204 -6.82 -10.53 -6.22
C GLY A 204 -6.67 -11.99 -6.64
N VAL A 205 -7.76 -12.75 -6.71
CA VAL A 205 -7.72 -14.18 -7.05
C VAL A 205 -8.86 -14.55 -7.99
N PRO A 206 -8.56 -15.21 -9.14
CA PRO A 206 -9.55 -15.56 -10.16
C PRO A 206 -10.34 -16.82 -9.81
N ASN A 207 -11.08 -16.80 -8.71
CA ASN A 207 -11.95 -17.92 -8.34
C ASN A 207 -13.06 -18.11 -9.40
N HIS A 208 -13.59 -16.99 -9.90
CA HIS A 208 -14.68 -16.94 -10.88
C HIS A 208 -14.36 -15.96 -12.02
N GLN A 209 -15.13 -16.04 -13.11
CA GLN A 209 -15.08 -15.06 -14.21
C GLN A 209 -16.35 -14.19 -14.19
N PRO A 210 -16.25 -12.90 -14.53
CA PRO A 210 -15.05 -12.17 -14.98
C PRO A 210 -14.08 -11.82 -13.84
N PHE A 211 -12.78 -11.60 -14.17
CA PHE A 211 -11.71 -11.33 -13.23
C PHE A 211 -10.88 -10.11 -13.67
N GLY A 212 -10.71 -9.13 -12.80
CA GLY A 212 -10.02 -7.88 -13.09
C GLY A 212 -10.27 -6.79 -12.04
N SER A 213 -10.56 -5.59 -12.49
CA SER A 213 -10.87 -4.46 -11.62
C SER A 213 -12.25 -3.86 -11.94
N LEU A 214 -12.85 -3.23 -10.94
CA LEU A 214 -14.24 -2.80 -10.95
C LEU A 214 -14.37 -1.33 -10.57
N THR A 215 -15.34 -0.64 -11.17
CA THR A 215 -15.85 0.64 -10.71
C THR A 215 -17.25 0.47 -10.13
N ILE A 216 -17.42 0.89 -8.89
CA ILE A 216 -18.70 0.89 -8.19
C ILE A 216 -19.19 2.33 -8.10
N ASP A 217 -20.34 2.61 -8.66
CA ASP A 217 -21.06 3.88 -8.47
C ASP A 217 -21.82 3.82 -7.14
N LEU A 218 -21.35 4.55 -6.13
CA LEU A 218 -21.96 4.55 -4.79
C LEU A 218 -23.28 5.32 -4.72
N LYS A 219 -23.61 6.18 -5.70
CA LYS A 219 -24.94 6.79 -5.82
C LYS A 219 -25.99 5.76 -6.16
N LYS A 220 -25.61 4.77 -6.98
CA LYS A 220 -26.48 3.66 -7.40
C LYS A 220 -26.32 2.43 -6.52
N ASN A 221 -25.25 2.36 -5.73
CA ASN A 221 -24.81 1.19 -4.98
C ASN A 221 -24.64 -0.06 -5.87
N GLN A 222 -24.02 0.12 -7.05
CA GLN A 222 -23.89 -0.90 -8.08
C GLN A 222 -22.51 -0.87 -8.76
N ILE A 223 -22.06 -2.04 -9.21
CA ILE A 223 -20.94 -2.16 -10.15
C ILE A 223 -21.41 -1.61 -11.49
N THR A 224 -20.71 -0.63 -12.02
CA THR A 224 -21.09 0.06 -13.28
C THR A 224 -20.06 -0.07 -14.38
N ASP A 225 -18.82 -0.46 -14.04
CA ASP A 225 -17.77 -0.67 -15.03
C ASP A 225 -16.81 -1.78 -14.59
N PHE A 226 -16.18 -2.40 -15.58
CA PHE A 226 -15.27 -3.51 -15.38
C PHE A 226 -14.10 -3.44 -16.37
N PHE A 227 -12.87 -3.48 -15.86
CA PHE A 227 -11.68 -3.62 -16.67
C PHE A 227 -11.10 -5.02 -16.50
N GLY A 228 -11.25 -5.84 -17.52
CA GLY A 228 -10.83 -7.23 -17.56
C GLY A 228 -9.40 -7.41 -18.06
N ARG A 229 -9.18 -8.53 -18.75
CA ARG A 229 -7.87 -8.93 -19.26
C ARG A 229 -7.34 -7.98 -20.31
N ASP A 230 -6.17 -7.41 -20.08
CA ASP A 230 -5.38 -6.77 -21.14
C ASP A 230 -4.67 -7.84 -21.98
N THR A 231 -5.12 -8.00 -23.21
CA THR A 231 -4.54 -9.00 -24.15
C THR A 231 -3.14 -8.67 -24.62
N LYS A 232 -2.68 -7.43 -24.43
CA LYS A 232 -1.31 -6.99 -24.74
C LYS A 232 -0.35 -7.16 -23.56
N ALA A 233 -0.86 -7.42 -22.34
CA ALA A 233 -0.03 -7.67 -21.18
C ALA A 233 0.82 -8.93 -21.38
N ARG A 234 2.09 -8.86 -21.03
CA ARG A 234 3.05 -9.95 -21.23
C ARG A 234 2.92 -11.06 -20.18
N ARG A 235 2.30 -10.77 -19.03
CA ARG A 235 1.96 -11.73 -18.00
C ARG A 235 0.45 -11.94 -17.98
N GLY A 236 0.03 -13.20 -17.99
CA GLY A 236 -1.39 -13.56 -18.07
C GLY A 236 -2.19 -13.46 -16.75
N TRP A 237 -1.56 -13.11 -15.65
CA TRP A 237 -2.20 -12.99 -14.35
C TRP A 237 -2.78 -11.57 -14.16
N ASN A 238 -4.10 -11.45 -14.20
CA ASN A 238 -4.81 -10.17 -14.27
C ASN A 238 -5.40 -9.73 -12.92
N ALA A 239 -4.68 -9.99 -11.83
CA ALA A 239 -5.05 -9.50 -10.51
C ALA A 239 -4.67 -8.03 -10.31
N PHE A 240 -5.40 -7.36 -9.40
CA PHE A 240 -5.17 -6.00 -8.97
C PHE A 240 -5.19 -5.94 -7.45
N ASP A 241 -4.08 -6.30 -6.83
CA ASP A 241 -3.90 -6.26 -5.39
C ASP A 241 -3.41 -4.88 -4.91
N SER A 242 -2.79 -4.12 -5.80
CA SER A 242 -2.41 -2.73 -5.55
C SER A 242 -3.64 -1.84 -5.31
N SER A 243 -3.50 -0.84 -4.44
CA SER A 243 -4.52 0.20 -4.27
C SER A 243 -4.38 1.25 -5.37
N PRO A 244 -5.44 1.53 -6.15
CA PRO A 244 -5.38 2.59 -7.15
C PRO A 244 -5.29 3.96 -6.50
N VAL A 245 -4.82 4.94 -7.27
CA VAL A 245 -4.67 6.31 -6.79
C VAL A 245 -5.22 7.32 -7.78
N VAL A 246 -6.04 8.22 -7.29
CA VAL A 246 -6.60 9.33 -8.06
C VAL A 246 -5.58 10.47 -8.10
N VAL A 247 -5.26 10.95 -9.30
CA VAL A 247 -4.34 12.06 -9.54
C VAL A 247 -4.98 12.97 -10.59
N GLY A 248 -5.56 14.07 -10.15
CA GLY A 248 -6.31 14.95 -11.05
C GLY A 248 -7.47 14.23 -11.73
N ASP A 249 -7.56 14.32 -13.03
CA ASP A 249 -8.57 13.67 -13.85
C ASP A 249 -8.33 12.17 -14.07
N PHE A 250 -7.25 11.64 -13.53
CA PHE A 250 -6.83 10.27 -13.81
C PHE A 250 -6.81 9.40 -12.56
N LEU A 251 -6.94 8.11 -12.80
CA LEU A 251 -6.68 7.04 -11.85
C LEU A 251 -5.47 6.24 -12.35
N PHE A 252 -4.47 6.05 -11.51
CA PHE A 252 -3.35 5.16 -11.79
C PHE A 252 -3.49 3.85 -11.04
N TRP A 253 -3.23 2.74 -11.75
CA TRP A 253 -3.41 1.41 -11.18
C TRP A 253 -2.35 0.44 -11.71
N PRO A 254 -1.36 0.05 -10.89
CA PRO A 254 -0.49 -1.07 -11.22
C PRO A 254 -1.25 -2.39 -11.17
N GLY A 255 -0.90 -3.33 -12.05
CA GLY A 255 -1.51 -4.65 -12.08
C GLY A 255 -0.46 -5.77 -12.03
N GLU A 256 -0.85 -6.93 -11.49
CA GLU A 256 0.01 -8.10 -11.46
C GLU A 256 0.27 -8.72 -12.85
N ASN A 257 -0.33 -8.17 -13.87
CA ASN A 257 -0.01 -8.51 -15.27
C ASN A 257 1.21 -7.77 -15.81
N GLY A 258 1.94 -7.02 -14.95
CA GLY A 258 3.15 -6.30 -15.33
C GLY A 258 2.87 -5.01 -16.08
N CYS A 259 1.77 -4.35 -15.75
CA CYS A 259 1.35 -3.11 -16.39
C CYS A 259 1.12 -2.02 -15.34
N LEU A 260 1.40 -0.77 -15.71
CA LEU A 260 0.88 0.41 -15.03
C LEU A 260 -0.16 1.05 -15.94
N TYR A 261 -1.38 1.17 -15.45
CA TYR A 261 -2.49 1.77 -16.18
C TYR A 261 -2.74 3.21 -15.74
N LYS A 262 -3.07 4.08 -16.68
CA LYS A 262 -3.61 5.42 -16.50
C LYS A 262 -5.02 5.42 -17.08
N PHE A 263 -6.03 5.63 -16.24
CA PHE A 263 -7.43 5.72 -16.66
C PHE A 263 -7.93 7.14 -16.51
N ARG A 264 -8.68 7.64 -17.50
CA ARG A 264 -9.51 8.82 -17.30
C ARG A 264 -10.76 8.40 -16.53
N ARG A 265 -11.02 9.08 -15.42
CA ARG A 265 -12.15 8.80 -14.55
C ARG A 265 -13.38 9.63 -14.91
N ALA A 266 -14.55 9.01 -14.82
CA ALA A 266 -15.85 9.63 -14.98
C ALA A 266 -16.86 8.97 -14.03
N GLN A 267 -18.05 9.56 -13.88
CA GLN A 267 -19.09 9.00 -13.03
C GLN A 267 -19.39 7.55 -13.42
N GLY A 268 -19.13 6.62 -12.52
CA GLY A 268 -19.38 5.19 -12.70
C GLY A 268 -18.58 4.53 -13.84
N LYS A 269 -17.46 5.13 -14.28
CA LYS A 269 -16.69 4.62 -15.43
C LYS A 269 -15.23 4.98 -15.35
N LEU A 270 -14.38 4.06 -15.87
CA LEU A 270 -12.96 4.28 -16.19
C LEU A 270 -12.74 4.08 -17.69
N THR A 271 -11.99 4.99 -18.32
CA THR A 271 -11.59 4.83 -19.72
C THR A 271 -10.07 4.77 -19.80
N LEU A 272 -9.51 3.72 -20.40
CA LEU A 272 -8.06 3.58 -20.54
C LEU A 272 -7.49 4.77 -21.31
N ALA A 273 -6.69 5.58 -20.64
CA ALA A 273 -5.99 6.74 -21.17
C ALA A 273 -4.59 6.37 -21.66
N ALA A 274 -3.87 5.56 -20.88
CA ALA A 274 -2.57 5.03 -21.28
C ALA A 274 -2.24 3.74 -20.51
N ALA A 275 -1.30 2.95 -21.04
CA ALA A 275 -0.76 1.79 -20.37
C ALA A 275 0.75 1.65 -20.66
N LEU A 276 1.54 1.52 -19.60
CA LEU A 276 2.91 1.03 -19.66
C LEU A 276 2.90 -0.49 -19.47
N ARG A 277 3.50 -1.22 -20.40
CA ARG A 277 3.75 -2.66 -20.31
C ARG A 277 5.24 -2.90 -20.41
N TYR A 278 5.83 -3.64 -19.49
CA TYR A 278 7.29 -3.77 -19.47
C TYR A 278 7.78 -5.18 -19.16
N THR A 279 9.04 -5.39 -19.47
CA THR A 279 9.85 -6.54 -19.04
C THR A 279 11.20 -6.04 -18.55
N ILE A 280 11.79 -6.76 -17.60
CA ILE A 280 13.16 -6.52 -17.17
C ILE A 280 13.96 -7.80 -17.37
N ASN A 281 15.10 -7.70 -18.05
CA ASN A 281 15.94 -8.84 -18.39
C ASN A 281 15.14 -9.98 -19.09
N GLY A 282 14.16 -9.62 -19.93
CA GLY A 282 13.32 -10.57 -20.66
C GLY A 282 12.20 -11.21 -19.85
N SER A 283 12.08 -10.91 -18.56
CA SER A 283 11.02 -11.42 -17.69
C SER A 283 9.90 -10.40 -17.53
N ALA A 284 8.65 -10.86 -17.50
CA ALA A 284 7.47 -10.05 -17.24
C ALA A 284 7.10 -10.16 -15.75
N PRO A 285 7.43 -9.18 -14.92
CA PRO A 285 7.10 -9.21 -13.50
C PRO A 285 5.63 -8.88 -13.26
N GLY A 286 5.14 -9.11 -12.03
CA GLY A 286 3.86 -8.61 -11.55
C GLY A 286 4.08 -7.44 -10.60
N VAL A 287 3.13 -6.52 -10.52
CA VAL A 287 3.14 -5.42 -9.56
C VAL A 287 1.99 -5.63 -8.58
N GLU A 288 2.35 -5.93 -7.33
CA GLU A 288 1.41 -6.18 -6.25
C GLU A 288 1.27 -4.98 -5.32
N ASN A 289 2.33 -4.20 -5.18
CA ASN A 289 2.33 -2.98 -4.38
C ASN A 289 1.66 -1.79 -5.10
N SER A 290 1.25 -0.82 -4.31
CA SER A 290 0.54 0.36 -4.83
C SER A 290 1.51 1.46 -5.27
N LEU A 291 1.09 2.25 -6.26
CA LEU A 291 1.88 3.33 -6.82
C LEU A 291 2.11 4.45 -5.79
N CYS A 292 3.34 4.85 -5.64
CA CYS A 292 3.77 6.04 -4.94
C CYS A 292 3.89 7.19 -5.94
N VAL A 293 3.35 8.38 -5.65
CA VAL A 293 3.34 9.51 -6.59
C VAL A 293 3.93 10.77 -5.96
N TYR A 294 4.94 11.35 -6.54
CA TYR A 294 5.45 12.67 -6.22
C TYR A 294 5.49 13.52 -7.49
N ARG A 295 4.66 14.56 -7.53
CA ARG A 295 4.45 15.36 -8.75
C ARG A 295 4.08 14.43 -9.92
N ASN A 296 4.85 14.43 -11.00
CA ASN A 296 4.66 13.55 -12.14
C ASN A 296 5.52 12.27 -12.13
N TYR A 297 6.22 11.97 -11.00
CA TYR A 297 6.87 10.68 -10.79
C TYR A 297 5.91 9.68 -10.16
N GLY A 298 5.87 8.47 -10.70
CA GLY A 298 5.29 7.29 -10.04
C GLY A 298 6.39 6.31 -9.68
N PHE A 299 6.39 5.82 -8.44
CA PHE A 299 7.34 4.81 -7.96
C PHE A 299 6.60 3.54 -7.56
N PHE A 300 7.10 2.40 -7.96
CA PHE A 300 6.58 1.09 -7.54
C PHE A 300 7.67 0.03 -7.58
N GLY A 301 7.46 -1.06 -6.83
CA GLY A 301 8.27 -2.27 -6.88
C GLY A 301 7.57 -3.36 -7.68
N ASP A 302 8.30 -4.39 -8.07
CA ASP A 302 7.74 -5.56 -8.72
C ASP A 302 8.18 -6.86 -8.03
N ASN A 303 7.49 -7.94 -8.36
CA ASN A 303 7.75 -9.25 -7.76
C ASN A 303 9.02 -9.96 -8.30
N HIS A 304 9.85 -9.25 -9.04
CA HIS A 304 11.20 -9.67 -9.43
C HIS A 304 12.28 -8.81 -8.75
N GLY A 305 11.88 -7.99 -7.78
CA GLY A 305 12.79 -7.16 -7.00
C GLY A 305 13.22 -5.87 -7.68
N ASN A 306 12.52 -5.40 -8.68
CA ASN A 306 12.87 -4.14 -9.31
C ASN A 306 12.03 -3.00 -8.76
N ILE A 307 12.68 -1.88 -8.47
CA ILE A 307 12.03 -0.61 -8.18
C ILE A 307 12.11 0.23 -9.45
N LEU A 308 11.00 0.81 -9.88
CA LEU A 308 10.92 1.67 -11.06
C LEU A 308 10.42 3.07 -10.67
N ALA A 309 10.97 4.07 -11.33
CA ALA A 309 10.35 5.39 -11.46
C ALA A 309 9.79 5.55 -12.88
N VAL A 310 8.59 6.08 -12.98
CA VAL A 310 7.88 6.31 -14.23
C VAL A 310 7.41 7.76 -14.29
N ASN A 311 7.58 8.40 -15.45
CA ASN A 311 6.94 9.67 -15.73
C ASN A 311 5.45 9.45 -16.02
N LEU A 312 4.57 9.90 -15.15
CA LEU A 312 3.14 9.68 -15.24
C LEU A 312 2.44 10.48 -16.36
N ASN A 313 3.11 11.49 -16.94
CA ASN A 313 2.60 12.17 -18.14
C ASN A 313 2.85 11.32 -19.37
N THR A 314 4.07 10.87 -19.57
CA THR A 314 4.48 10.08 -20.74
C THR A 314 4.35 8.56 -20.55
N MET A 315 4.14 8.10 -19.34
CA MET A 315 4.11 6.68 -18.94
C MET A 315 5.43 5.94 -19.24
N LYS A 316 6.55 6.66 -19.40
CA LYS A 316 7.86 6.05 -19.68
C LYS A 316 8.65 5.84 -18.40
N PRO A 317 9.38 4.70 -18.27
CA PRO A 317 10.35 4.51 -17.21
C PRO A 317 11.44 5.59 -17.23
N VAL A 318 11.81 6.09 -16.05
CA VAL A 318 12.88 7.09 -15.87
C VAL A 318 14.17 6.42 -15.41
N TRP A 319 14.05 5.56 -14.40
CA TRP A 319 15.14 4.75 -13.88
C TRP A 319 14.59 3.45 -13.29
N SER A 320 15.48 2.49 -13.05
CA SER A 320 15.16 1.26 -12.36
C SER A 320 16.29 0.87 -11.40
N TYR A 321 15.95 0.28 -10.25
CA TYR A 321 16.88 -0.23 -9.27
C TYR A 321 16.57 -1.70 -8.97
N ASN A 322 17.60 -2.55 -8.81
CA ASN A 322 17.40 -3.94 -8.42
C ASN A 322 17.56 -4.10 -6.91
N ASN A 323 16.50 -4.47 -6.23
CA ASN A 323 16.46 -4.75 -4.78
C ASN A 323 16.48 -6.25 -4.47
N HIS A 324 16.97 -7.05 -5.39
CA HIS A 324 17.31 -8.48 -5.31
C HIS A 324 16.14 -9.46 -5.28
N ASP A 325 15.09 -9.24 -4.49
CA ASP A 325 14.00 -10.19 -4.30
C ASP A 325 12.63 -9.49 -4.31
N ASP A 326 11.56 -10.25 -4.24
CA ASP A 326 10.16 -9.82 -4.33
C ASP A 326 9.89 -8.58 -3.46
N ILE A 327 9.15 -7.61 -4.01
CA ILE A 327 8.82 -6.37 -3.34
C ILE A 327 7.29 -6.28 -3.22
N ASP A 328 6.80 -6.75 -2.09
CA ASP A 328 5.38 -6.66 -1.76
C ASP A 328 5.06 -5.42 -0.95
N GLY A 329 5.91 -5.12 0.02
CA GLY A 329 5.87 -3.85 0.75
C GLY A 329 6.06 -2.70 -0.22
N SER A 330 5.18 -1.76 -0.20
CA SER A 330 5.26 -0.69 -1.17
C SER A 330 6.19 0.43 -0.72
N ILE A 331 6.46 1.34 -1.66
CA ILE A 331 7.42 2.43 -1.52
C ILE A 331 6.85 3.55 -0.66
N VAL A 332 7.61 3.98 0.35
CA VAL A 332 7.36 5.22 1.09
C VAL A 332 8.32 6.30 0.62
N CYS A 333 7.86 7.53 0.53
CA CYS A 333 8.74 8.63 0.21
C CYS A 333 8.69 9.73 1.27
N LYS A 334 9.79 10.37 1.49
CA LYS A 334 9.96 11.58 2.26
C LYS A 334 10.60 12.64 1.39
N VAL A 335 9.97 13.79 1.30
CA VAL A 335 10.52 14.91 0.52
C VAL A 335 11.38 15.79 1.43
N GLU A 336 12.63 15.96 1.07
CA GLU A 336 13.58 16.84 1.77
C GLU A 336 14.25 17.75 0.74
N ASN A 337 14.12 19.07 0.91
CA ASN A 337 14.67 20.07 -0.03
C ASN A 337 14.32 19.76 -1.50
N ASP A 338 13.04 19.52 -1.76
CA ASP A 338 12.51 19.22 -3.11
C ASP A 338 13.08 17.94 -3.75
N THR A 339 13.70 17.07 -2.96
CA THR A 339 14.18 15.76 -3.39
C THR A 339 13.31 14.68 -2.73
N PRO A 340 12.63 13.83 -3.53
CA PRO A 340 11.90 12.70 -3.02
C PRO A 340 12.89 11.58 -2.69
N TYR A 341 13.06 11.25 -1.40
CA TYR A 341 13.77 10.05 -0.99
C TYR A 341 12.78 8.93 -0.79
N ILE A 342 13.01 7.81 -1.44
CA ILE A 342 12.14 6.63 -1.34
C ILE A 342 12.75 5.55 -0.49
N TYR A 343 11.91 4.84 0.23
CA TYR A 343 12.27 3.75 1.12
C TYR A 343 11.46 2.51 0.76
N CYS A 344 12.12 1.37 0.65
CA CYS A 344 11.52 0.11 0.27
C CYS A 344 12.33 -1.06 0.83
N GLY A 345 11.70 -2.18 1.08
CA GLY A 345 12.37 -3.43 1.43
C GLY A 345 11.93 -4.58 0.53
N CYS A 346 12.67 -5.67 0.53
CA CYS A 346 12.29 -6.88 -0.18
C CYS A 346 12.04 -8.06 0.76
N GLU A 347 11.43 -9.09 0.22
CA GLU A 347 11.25 -10.38 0.86
C GLU A 347 12.52 -11.24 0.77
N VAL A 348 12.44 -12.44 1.35
CA VAL A 348 13.33 -13.56 1.09
C VAL A 348 12.46 -14.71 0.59
N ASP A 349 12.31 -14.76 -0.73
CA ASP A 349 11.48 -15.69 -1.46
C ASP A 349 12.29 -16.41 -2.56
N LYS A 350 12.83 -15.67 -3.51
CA LYS A 350 13.54 -16.21 -4.68
C LYS A 350 15.00 -16.52 -4.39
N GLN A 351 15.53 -16.01 -3.30
CA GLN A 351 16.89 -16.31 -2.82
C GLN A 351 17.02 -17.75 -2.27
N GLY A 352 15.92 -18.45 -2.03
CA GLY A 352 15.88 -19.80 -1.47
C GLY A 352 15.37 -19.84 -0.03
N ASN A 353 15.83 -20.81 0.77
CA ASN A 353 15.36 -20.97 2.15
C ASN A 353 15.97 -19.95 3.13
N GLU A 354 17.09 -19.38 2.79
CA GLU A 354 17.81 -18.33 3.55
C GLU A 354 18.23 -17.24 2.58
N GLY A 355 18.17 -15.99 3.01
CA GLY A 355 18.55 -14.87 2.19
C GLY A 355 18.64 -13.57 2.97
N ILE A 356 18.74 -12.48 2.26
CA ILE A 356 18.90 -11.13 2.80
C ILE A 356 17.70 -10.28 2.39
N CYS A 357 16.98 -9.77 3.38
CA CYS A 357 16.07 -8.66 3.18
C CYS A 357 16.89 -7.37 3.01
N HIS A 358 16.78 -6.74 1.86
CA HIS A 358 17.39 -5.45 1.56
C HIS A 358 16.40 -4.33 1.79
N ILE A 359 16.66 -3.44 2.74
CA ILE A 359 15.91 -2.21 2.94
C ILE A 359 16.78 -1.06 2.42
N VAL A 360 16.25 -0.28 1.47
CA VAL A 360 17.02 0.75 0.78
C VAL A 360 16.42 2.14 0.96
N LYS A 361 17.29 3.16 0.95
CA LYS A 361 16.95 4.54 0.67
C LYS A 361 17.54 4.92 -0.69
N LEU A 362 16.69 5.37 -1.60
CA LEU A 362 17.11 5.84 -2.92
C LEU A 362 16.75 7.33 -3.10
N ASP A 363 17.54 8.01 -3.92
CA ASP A 363 17.16 9.30 -4.49
C ASP A 363 16.08 9.05 -5.57
N GLY A 364 14.88 9.52 -5.35
CA GLY A 364 13.75 9.29 -6.26
C GLY A 364 13.89 9.99 -7.61
N LYS A 365 14.78 11.01 -7.76
CA LYS A 365 15.02 11.66 -9.04
C LYS A 365 15.78 10.78 -10.02
N ASN A 366 16.74 9.98 -9.53
CA ASN A 366 17.70 9.26 -10.36
C ASN A 366 17.90 7.79 -10.00
N GLY A 367 17.32 7.30 -8.91
CA GLY A 367 17.46 5.92 -8.44
C GLY A 367 18.78 5.61 -7.75
N ASN A 368 19.60 6.60 -7.47
CA ASN A 368 20.88 6.39 -6.77
C ASN A 368 20.64 5.94 -5.33
N ARG A 369 21.32 4.86 -4.95
CA ARG A 369 21.24 4.32 -3.61
C ARG A 369 22.01 5.18 -2.62
N ILE A 370 21.30 5.66 -1.58
CA ILE A 370 21.90 6.39 -0.47
C ILE A 370 22.48 5.40 0.56
N TRP A 371 21.65 4.41 0.95
CA TRP A 371 22.08 3.32 1.81
C TRP A 371 21.30 2.03 1.54
N ASN A 372 21.83 0.91 2.03
CA ASN A 372 21.19 -0.41 1.97
C ASN A 372 21.44 -1.12 3.30
N LEU A 373 20.38 -1.32 4.06
CA LEU A 373 20.38 -2.15 5.26
C LEU A 373 20.10 -3.59 4.86
N GLN A 374 20.96 -4.52 5.30
CA GLN A 374 20.87 -5.94 4.99
C GLN A 374 20.51 -6.73 6.25
N ILE A 375 19.41 -7.48 6.19
CA ILE A 375 18.91 -8.25 7.32
C ILE A 375 18.76 -9.72 6.91
N PRO A 376 19.49 -10.67 7.52
CA PRO A 376 19.31 -12.09 7.26
C PRO A 376 17.90 -12.54 7.65
N CYS A 377 17.22 -13.22 6.75
CA CYS A 377 15.89 -13.78 6.96
C CYS A 377 15.81 -15.19 6.38
N LYS A 378 14.81 -15.95 6.78
CA LYS A 378 14.56 -17.32 6.31
C LYS A 378 13.14 -17.48 5.83
N ARG A 379 12.94 -18.50 5.01
CA ARG A 379 11.63 -19.10 4.79
C ARG A 379 11.39 -20.16 5.86
N PHE A 380 10.15 -20.38 6.24
CA PHE A 380 9.80 -21.53 7.07
C PHE A 380 8.54 -22.21 6.53
N THR A 381 8.34 -23.47 6.91
CA THR A 381 7.19 -24.26 6.46
C THR A 381 6.19 -24.41 7.61
N LEU A 382 4.94 -24.03 7.37
CA LEU A 382 3.82 -24.24 8.26
C LEU A 382 2.83 -25.23 7.59
N GLY A 383 2.88 -26.49 7.98
CA GLY A 383 2.20 -27.55 7.25
C GLY A 383 2.83 -27.76 5.88
N GLU A 384 2.02 -27.66 4.82
CA GLU A 384 2.49 -27.73 3.43
C GLU A 384 2.86 -26.33 2.84
N LYS A 385 2.72 -25.26 3.62
CA LYS A 385 2.93 -23.89 3.17
C LYS A 385 4.32 -23.41 3.49
N ALA A 386 5.00 -22.89 2.50
CA ALA A 386 6.18 -22.08 2.71
C ALA A 386 5.75 -20.64 2.94
N LEU A 387 6.25 -20.04 4.02
CA LEU A 387 6.07 -18.64 4.39
C LEU A 387 7.42 -17.96 4.25
N ASP A 388 7.45 -16.94 3.40
CA ASP A 388 8.68 -16.26 3.03
C ASP A 388 9.12 -15.29 4.13
N GLY A 389 10.40 -14.98 4.17
CA GLY A 389 10.98 -14.03 5.12
C GLY A 389 11.05 -12.61 4.56
N GLY A 390 11.67 -11.70 5.30
CA GLY A 390 11.90 -10.33 4.83
C GLY A 390 10.82 -9.33 5.19
N MET A 391 10.65 -8.31 4.37
CA MET A 391 9.75 -7.19 4.64
C MET A 391 8.52 -7.20 3.75
N TYR A 392 7.39 -7.59 4.31
CA TYR A 392 6.07 -7.53 3.68
C TYR A 392 5.35 -6.22 3.95
N CYS A 393 5.59 -5.64 5.12
CA CYS A 393 4.92 -4.41 5.51
C CYS A 393 5.40 -3.22 4.69
N THR A 394 4.55 -2.22 4.63
CA THR A 394 4.97 -0.88 4.30
C THR A 394 5.67 -0.26 5.48
N PRO A 395 6.87 0.28 5.32
CA PRO A 395 7.52 0.99 6.39
C PRO A 395 6.73 2.25 6.81
N LEU A 396 6.91 2.64 8.06
CA LEU A 396 6.32 3.85 8.63
C LEU A 396 7.42 4.91 8.83
N LEU A 397 7.25 6.08 8.23
CA LEU A 397 8.09 7.23 8.55
C LEU A 397 7.76 7.74 9.95
N GLY A 398 8.80 7.99 10.73
CA GLY A 398 8.65 8.55 12.05
C GLY A 398 8.10 9.98 12.02
N MET A 399 7.39 10.32 13.08
CA MET A 399 6.76 11.62 13.29
C MET A 399 7.20 12.20 14.64
N GLY A 400 6.97 13.49 14.86
CA GLY A 400 7.29 14.15 16.13
C GLY A 400 8.74 13.93 16.55
N ASP A 401 8.95 13.42 17.77
CA ASP A 401 10.28 13.16 18.33
C ASP A 401 11.05 12.01 17.66
N CYS A 402 10.38 11.27 16.76
CA CYS A 402 10.95 10.17 15.97
C CYS A 402 11.06 10.48 14.46
N SER A 403 10.94 11.74 14.03
CA SER A 403 10.94 12.15 12.61
C SER A 403 12.22 11.78 11.82
N HIS A 404 13.27 11.37 12.53
CA HIS A 404 14.54 10.88 11.97
C HIS A 404 14.58 9.35 11.82
N LEU A 405 13.50 8.63 12.15
CA LEU A 405 13.43 7.17 12.10
C LEU A 405 12.48 6.66 11.02
N LEU A 406 12.73 5.43 10.60
CA LEU A 406 11.87 4.58 9.78
C LEU A 406 11.59 3.31 10.56
N PHE A 407 10.33 2.86 10.59
CA PHE A 407 9.91 1.65 11.28
C PHE A 407 9.41 0.61 10.29
N ALA A 408 9.82 -0.65 10.46
CA ALA A 408 9.37 -1.76 9.62
C ALA A 408 9.25 -3.06 10.42
N ASN A 409 8.26 -3.86 10.10
CA ASN A 409 8.13 -5.23 10.60
C ASN A 409 8.93 -6.17 9.68
N ILE A 410 9.77 -7.01 10.28
CA ILE A 410 10.64 -7.95 9.57
C ILE A 410 10.29 -9.38 9.96
N CYS A 411 10.00 -10.20 8.96
CA CYS A 411 9.78 -11.64 9.11
C CYS A 411 11.15 -12.34 9.14
N ARG A 412 11.70 -12.57 10.34
CA ARG A 412 13.01 -13.21 10.52
C ARG A 412 12.94 -14.72 10.32
N ASN A 413 11.81 -15.32 10.70
CA ASN A 413 11.50 -16.74 10.53
C ASN A 413 12.60 -17.69 11.02
N GLY A 414 13.25 -17.34 12.13
CA GLY A 414 14.32 -18.10 12.77
C GLY A 414 15.74 -17.70 12.39
N ALA A 415 15.95 -16.76 11.48
CA ALA A 415 17.28 -16.25 11.16
C ALA A 415 17.94 -15.47 12.33
N ASP A 416 17.12 -15.06 13.30
CA ASP A 416 17.53 -14.41 14.55
C ASP A 416 17.77 -15.38 15.71
N GLY A 417 17.66 -16.69 15.48
CA GLY A 417 17.80 -17.74 16.50
C GLY A 417 16.58 -17.91 17.42
N LYS A 418 15.48 -17.18 17.20
CA LYS A 418 14.29 -17.17 18.08
C LYS A 418 13.18 -18.13 17.63
N GLY A 419 13.45 -18.96 16.62
CA GLY A 419 12.56 -20.01 16.15
C GLY A 419 11.76 -19.63 14.89
N ALA A 420 11.13 -20.65 14.31
CA ALA A 420 10.31 -20.49 13.11
C ALA A 420 9.14 -19.52 13.35
N GLY A 421 8.88 -18.67 12.38
CA GLY A 421 7.83 -17.65 12.47
C GLY A 421 8.21 -16.43 13.34
N SER A 422 9.46 -16.30 13.78
CA SER A 422 9.90 -15.12 14.52
C SER A 422 9.82 -13.84 13.68
N GLY A 423 9.45 -12.74 14.32
CA GLY A 423 9.38 -11.41 13.72
C GLY A 423 9.80 -10.32 14.69
N GLU A 424 10.25 -9.21 14.15
CA GLU A 424 10.62 -8.03 14.92
C GLU A 424 10.18 -6.76 14.21
N MET A 425 9.90 -5.71 14.96
CA MET A 425 9.81 -4.35 14.42
C MET A 425 11.16 -3.66 14.65
N ILE A 426 11.74 -3.12 13.60
CA ILE A 426 13.00 -2.37 13.68
C ILE A 426 12.74 -0.87 13.54
N ALA A 427 13.56 -0.06 14.21
CA ALA A 427 13.69 1.38 14.00
C ALA A 427 15.02 1.66 13.32
N VAL A 428 14.98 2.32 12.18
CA VAL A 428 16.17 2.61 11.35
C VAL A 428 16.35 4.13 11.26
N ASP A 429 17.54 4.62 11.52
CA ASP A 429 17.90 6.02 11.29
C ASP A 429 17.90 6.31 9.78
N ILE A 430 17.07 7.25 9.33
CA ILE A 430 16.85 7.53 7.89
C ILE A 430 18.04 8.19 7.20
N GLN A 431 19.00 8.74 7.95
CA GLN A 431 20.20 9.36 7.37
C GLN A 431 21.29 8.30 7.13
N THR A 432 21.45 7.40 8.10
CA THR A 432 22.58 6.46 8.10
C THR A 432 22.20 5.05 7.65
N GLY A 433 20.91 4.68 7.65
CA GLY A 433 20.43 3.32 7.39
C GLY A 433 20.76 2.33 8.50
N LYS A 434 21.15 2.79 9.69
CA LYS A 434 21.49 1.91 10.82
C LYS A 434 20.28 1.63 11.69
N ILE A 435 20.18 0.40 12.19
CA ILE A 435 19.19 0.04 13.20
C ILE A 435 19.54 0.76 14.50
N VAL A 436 18.58 1.49 15.05
CA VAL A 436 18.68 2.18 16.34
C VAL A 436 18.22 1.27 17.46
N HIS A 437 17.12 0.57 17.27
CA HIS A 437 16.61 -0.45 18.17
C HIS A 437 15.69 -1.42 17.41
N SER A 438 15.40 -2.57 18.03
CA SER A 438 14.39 -3.50 17.56
C SER A 438 13.47 -3.94 18.70
N THR A 439 12.23 -4.28 18.35
CA THR A 439 11.21 -4.79 19.26
C THR A 439 10.79 -6.17 18.79
N GLN A 440 10.99 -7.19 19.62
CA GLN A 440 10.56 -8.55 19.33
C GLN A 440 9.05 -8.66 19.34
N LEU A 441 8.48 -9.22 18.28
CA LEU A 441 7.07 -9.59 18.20
C LEU A 441 6.89 -11.08 18.55
N ASN A 442 5.67 -11.49 18.91
CA ASN A 442 5.41 -12.89 19.23
C ASN A 442 5.49 -13.79 17.98
N GLN A 443 5.11 -13.24 16.82
CA GLN A 443 5.16 -13.89 15.51
C GLN A 443 5.62 -12.87 14.46
N PHE A 444 5.86 -13.35 13.22
CA PHE A 444 6.10 -12.48 12.07
C PHE A 444 4.88 -11.57 11.81
N ALA A 445 5.12 -10.41 11.22
CA ALA A 445 4.07 -9.43 10.98
C ALA A 445 4.13 -8.89 9.55
N TRP A 446 3.02 -9.04 8.83
CA TRP A 446 2.81 -8.46 7.51
C TRP A 446 2.06 -7.12 7.57
N SER A 447 1.32 -6.90 8.65
CA SER A 447 0.61 -5.64 8.92
C SER A 447 1.57 -4.46 8.88
N SER A 448 1.20 -3.39 8.17
CA SER A 448 2.00 -2.16 8.15
C SER A 448 1.79 -1.37 9.43
N PRO A 449 2.84 -0.98 10.14
CA PRO A 449 2.72 -0.21 11.36
C PRO A 449 2.12 1.19 11.10
N VAL A 450 1.39 1.73 12.09
CA VAL A 450 0.80 3.09 12.06
C VAL A 450 1.15 3.86 13.32
N GLY A 451 1.17 5.20 13.21
CA GLY A 451 1.66 6.08 14.26
C GLY A 451 0.59 6.97 14.88
N PHE A 452 0.81 7.32 16.17
CA PHE A 452 0.07 8.30 16.93
C PHE A 452 1.05 9.28 17.60
N LEU A 453 0.64 10.51 17.76
CA LEU A 453 1.37 11.51 18.55
C LEU A 453 0.56 11.89 19.78
N ASN A 454 1.23 12.11 20.90
CA ASN A 454 0.61 12.78 22.04
C ASN A 454 0.80 14.31 21.96
N GLU A 455 0.31 15.03 22.97
CA GLU A 455 0.41 16.49 23.07
C GLU A 455 1.85 17.01 23.24
N LYS A 456 2.81 16.12 23.55
CA LYS A 456 4.24 16.44 23.63
C LYS A 456 5.01 16.09 22.36
N ASN A 457 4.29 15.70 21.27
CA ASN A 457 4.87 15.16 20.06
C ASN A 457 5.70 13.87 20.24
N GLU A 458 5.47 13.12 21.32
CA GLU A 458 6.02 11.77 21.47
C GLU A 458 5.26 10.79 20.59
N MET A 459 5.99 9.93 19.87
CA MET A 459 5.40 8.99 18.92
C MET A 459 5.15 7.62 19.54
N TYR A 460 4.00 7.05 19.24
CA TYR A 460 3.58 5.69 19.58
C TYR A 460 3.15 4.96 18.33
N ILE A 461 3.41 3.64 18.29
CA ILE A 461 3.13 2.80 17.14
C ILE A 461 2.14 1.71 17.51
N PHE A 462 1.16 1.49 16.63
CA PHE A 462 0.26 0.35 16.67
C PHE A 462 0.59 -0.58 15.49
N THR A 463 0.68 -1.88 15.77
CA THR A 463 0.84 -2.93 14.76
C THR A 463 0.22 -4.24 15.23
N GLY A 464 0.01 -5.20 14.31
CA GLY A 464 -0.46 -6.55 14.62
C GLY A 464 0.46 -7.61 14.02
N ASP A 465 0.48 -8.80 14.59
CA ASP A 465 1.23 -9.95 14.07
C ASP A 465 0.32 -11.05 13.53
N SER A 466 0.90 -11.98 12.81
CA SER A 466 0.21 -13.13 12.22
C SER A 466 -0.23 -14.19 13.25
N GLY A 467 0.24 -14.07 14.50
CA GLY A 467 -0.23 -14.88 15.63
C GLY A 467 -1.45 -14.33 16.34
N GLY A 468 -1.95 -13.15 15.91
CA GLY A 468 -3.14 -12.52 16.50
C GLY A 468 -2.86 -11.58 17.66
N THR A 469 -1.63 -11.12 17.83
CA THR A 469 -1.28 -10.13 18.86
C THR A 469 -1.22 -8.73 18.26
N THR A 470 -1.88 -7.78 18.89
CA THR A 470 -1.71 -6.36 18.60
C THR A 470 -0.79 -5.73 19.65
N TYR A 471 -0.02 -4.74 19.23
CA TYR A 471 0.99 -4.07 20.03
C TYR A 471 0.81 -2.57 20.01
N LEU A 472 1.04 -1.96 21.17
CA LEU A 472 1.25 -0.54 21.34
C LEU A 472 2.69 -0.33 21.82
N ILE A 473 3.48 0.40 21.04
CA ILE A 473 4.93 0.49 21.22
C ILE A 473 5.32 1.97 21.31
N ARG A 474 6.18 2.33 22.27
CA ARG A 474 6.84 3.64 22.32
C ARG A 474 7.87 3.70 21.19
N ALA A 475 7.64 4.53 20.20
CA ALA A 475 8.46 4.56 18.98
C ALA A 475 9.94 4.84 19.24
N LYS A 476 10.24 5.75 20.18
CA LYS A 476 11.61 6.18 20.49
C LYS A 476 12.50 5.10 21.08
N THR A 477 11.93 4.14 21.81
CA THR A 477 12.70 3.14 22.57
C THR A 477 12.44 1.70 22.15
N GLY A 478 11.35 1.44 21.43
CA GLY A 478 10.87 0.10 21.13
C GLY A 478 10.16 -0.59 22.29
N GLU A 479 9.89 0.11 23.40
CA GLU A 479 9.20 -0.42 24.58
C GLU A 479 7.75 -0.81 24.23
N ILE A 480 7.38 -2.04 24.52
CA ILE A 480 5.98 -2.49 24.42
C ILE A 480 5.20 -1.99 25.63
N LEU A 481 4.31 -1.02 25.42
CA LEU A 481 3.47 -0.45 26.47
C LEU A 481 2.24 -1.32 26.73
N CYS A 482 1.69 -1.91 25.69
CA CYS A 482 0.56 -2.82 25.76
C CYS A 482 0.62 -3.83 24.63
N LYS A 483 0.22 -5.07 24.92
CA LYS A 483 -0.08 -6.07 23.89
C LYS A 483 -1.36 -6.81 24.24
N LYS A 484 -2.17 -7.12 23.22
CA LYS A 484 -3.44 -7.80 23.39
C LYS A 484 -3.55 -8.91 22.35
N HIS A 485 -3.81 -10.13 22.82
CA HIS A 485 -3.94 -11.30 21.95
C HIS A 485 -5.39 -11.57 21.59
N PHE A 486 -5.61 -11.96 20.34
CA PHE A 486 -6.89 -12.39 19.78
C PHE A 486 -6.71 -13.77 19.13
N ALA A 487 -7.81 -14.49 18.93
CA ALA A 487 -7.77 -15.82 18.33
C ALA A 487 -7.47 -15.83 16.81
N HIS A 488 -7.32 -14.66 16.18
CA HIS A 488 -7.20 -14.49 14.73
C HIS A 488 -6.04 -13.59 14.39
N ASN A 489 -5.35 -13.86 13.29
CA ASN A 489 -4.22 -13.06 12.84
C ASN A 489 -4.63 -11.64 12.38
N PHE A 490 -3.68 -10.71 12.46
CA PHE A 490 -3.80 -9.35 11.93
C PHE A 490 -2.77 -9.13 10.82
N GLU A 491 -3.14 -9.53 9.60
CA GLU A 491 -2.32 -9.31 8.41
C GLU A 491 -2.64 -7.96 7.76
N SER A 492 -3.90 -7.50 7.85
CA SER A 492 -4.31 -6.26 7.22
C SER A 492 -3.66 -5.03 7.85
N SER A 493 -3.58 -3.95 7.09
CA SER A 493 -2.99 -2.70 7.58
C SER A 493 -4.02 -1.86 8.31
N PRO A 494 -3.67 -1.27 9.46
CA PRO A 494 -4.60 -0.44 10.21
C PRO A 494 -4.88 0.91 9.52
N LEU A 495 -6.11 1.41 9.69
CA LEU A 495 -6.52 2.78 9.50
C LEU A 495 -6.49 3.49 10.86
N VAL A 496 -6.06 4.76 10.92
CA VAL A 496 -6.08 5.57 12.13
C VAL A 496 -7.01 6.78 11.98
N ILE A 497 -7.85 7.01 13.00
CA ILE A 497 -8.70 8.20 13.13
C ILE A 497 -8.67 8.65 14.60
N GLY A 498 -8.15 9.84 14.87
CA GLY A 498 -7.99 10.32 16.25
C GLY A 498 -7.15 9.34 17.07
N ASN A 499 -7.70 8.85 18.20
CA ASN A 499 -7.08 7.84 19.04
C ASN A 499 -7.55 6.41 18.73
N THR A 500 -8.07 6.13 17.53
CA THR A 500 -8.56 4.80 17.18
C THR A 500 -7.75 4.18 16.04
N ALA A 501 -7.60 2.86 16.10
CA ALA A 501 -7.09 2.04 15.01
C ALA A 501 -8.19 1.08 14.54
N ILE A 502 -8.41 0.99 13.20
CA ILE A 502 -9.36 0.06 12.60
C ILE A 502 -8.59 -0.90 11.71
N VAL A 503 -8.73 -2.19 11.95
CA VAL A 503 -7.96 -3.23 11.28
C VAL A 503 -8.80 -4.48 11.05
N GLY A 504 -8.61 -5.14 9.93
CA GLY A 504 -9.22 -6.43 9.64
C GLY A 504 -8.40 -7.60 10.15
N SER A 505 -9.07 -8.66 10.56
CA SER A 505 -8.46 -9.97 10.75
C SER A 505 -8.74 -10.86 9.54
N ARG A 506 -7.96 -11.92 9.37
CA ARG A 506 -8.11 -12.82 8.22
C ARG A 506 -9.34 -13.75 8.29
N GLN A 507 -10.00 -13.90 9.42
CA GLN A 507 -11.18 -14.76 9.49
C GLN A 507 -12.45 -14.05 9.05
N ASN A 508 -13.00 -13.17 9.88
CA ASN A 508 -14.20 -12.42 9.54
C ASN A 508 -14.38 -11.13 10.35
N GLY A 509 -13.42 -10.73 11.17
CA GLY A 509 -13.53 -9.56 12.04
C GLY A 509 -12.90 -8.31 11.45
N ILE A 510 -13.63 -7.20 11.46
CA ILE A 510 -13.09 -5.85 11.32
C ILE A 510 -13.21 -5.20 12.70
N TYR A 511 -12.08 -4.86 13.29
CA TYR A 511 -11.99 -4.37 14.66
C TYR A 511 -11.73 -2.87 14.69
N LYS A 512 -12.45 -2.16 15.55
CA LYS A 512 -12.09 -0.80 15.96
C LYS A 512 -11.52 -0.85 17.37
N PHE A 513 -10.28 -0.46 17.51
CA PHE A 513 -9.59 -0.31 18.77
C PHE A 513 -9.52 1.17 19.17
N VAL A 514 -9.62 1.43 20.48
CA VAL A 514 -9.34 2.73 21.09
C VAL A 514 -8.03 2.63 21.83
N ILE A 515 -7.12 3.53 21.55
CA ILE A 515 -5.81 3.64 22.19
C ILE A 515 -5.95 4.66 23.34
N LYS A 516 -5.67 4.20 24.60
CA LYS A 516 -5.85 4.98 25.83
C LYS A 516 -4.58 5.04 26.65
#